data_1ff874c190754237399794480e32a3d2
#
_entry.id   1ff874c190754237399794480e32a3d2
#
_cell.length_a   1.000
_cell.length_b   1.000
_cell.length_c   1.000
_cell.angle_alpha   90.00
_cell.angle_beta   90.00
_cell.angle_gamma   90.00
#
_symmetry.space_group_name_H-M   'P 1'
#
loop_
_entity.id
_entity.type
_entity.pdbx_description
1 polymer ?
#
loop_
_entity_poly.entity_id
_entity_poly.type
_entity_poly.pdbx_seq_one_letter_code
_entity_poly.pdbx_strand_id
1 'polypeptide(L)'
;MRVFDGRGHKISAGASFAREYTRPQPLRLRRMQGGREWQRMFGPLRRTGSNSSCTSKRVGRKSAAQSIQKILPMILVLIVIVSYLIGSIPSGYLVANSQGIDIRQHGSKNIGATNVLRVMGKKWGYLVFFCDGFKGFLAVRLGIFLGTLGGIESSIAGVVAAIACILGHNYTFWLGFKGGKGIATSGGVVLALFPWFIVLIVALVWVVVFYLSRYVSLASICAAISLPASLILMSPSVGSSNFWVLILFSILAASLAVLRHRTNITRLLNGTESRFGKKKSES
;
A
#
# COMPACT_ATOMS: atom_id res chain seq x y z
N MET A 1 -25.64 37.41 15.34
CA MET A 1 -25.85 38.31 14.18
C MET A 1 -27.33 38.63 14.14
N ARG A 2 -27.72 39.89 14.40
CA ARG A 2 -29.13 40.31 14.44
C ARG A 2 -29.52 40.75 13.03
N VAL A 3 -30.54 40.12 12.46
CA VAL A 3 -31.03 40.47 11.11
C VAL A 3 -32.33 41.29 11.30
N PHE A 4 -32.34 42.51 10.79
CA PHE A 4 -33.50 43.41 10.74
C PHE A 4 -33.96 43.53 9.28
N ASP A 5 -35.27 43.59 9.06
CA ASP A 5 -35.77 43.92 7.73
C ASP A 5 -35.70 45.44 7.50
N GLY A 6 -35.80 45.85 6.24
CA GLY A 6 -35.64 47.27 5.82
C GLY A 6 -36.70 48.22 6.41
N ARG A 7 -37.52 47.85 7.41
CA ARG A 7 -38.54 48.66 8.12
C ARG A 7 -38.49 48.52 9.64
N GLY A 8 -37.40 47.94 10.20
CA GLY A 8 -37.16 48.01 11.64
C GLY A 8 -37.95 47.03 12.51
N HIS A 9 -38.58 46.00 11.96
CA HIS A 9 -39.30 44.99 12.75
C HIS A 9 -38.46 43.73 12.98
N LYS A 10 -38.48 43.26 14.26
CA LYS A 10 -37.86 42.02 14.72
C LYS A 10 -38.60 40.84 14.15
N ILE A 11 -37.92 39.99 13.34
CA ILE A 11 -38.48 38.72 12.92
C ILE A 11 -38.09 37.66 13.94
N SER A 12 -39.09 37.12 14.63
CA SER A 12 -38.99 35.96 15.51
C SER A 12 -39.01 34.71 14.65
N ALA A 13 -37.89 33.98 14.62
CA ALA A 13 -37.81 32.69 13.95
C ALA A 13 -38.38 31.59 14.84
N GLY A 14 -39.64 31.31 14.67
CA GLY A 14 -40.31 30.14 15.20
C GLY A 14 -41.14 29.51 14.09
N ALA A 15 -40.63 28.49 13.41
CA ALA A 15 -41.46 27.52 12.70
C ALA A 15 -40.63 26.26 12.41
N SER A 16 -40.95 25.26 13.17
CA SER A 16 -40.78 23.84 13.00
C SER A 16 -41.06 23.40 11.56
N PHE A 17 -40.06 22.89 10.84
CA PHE A 17 -40.24 22.12 9.63
C PHE A 17 -39.93 20.64 9.94
N ALA A 18 -40.90 20.00 10.63
CA ALA A 18 -40.99 18.55 10.68
C ALA A 18 -41.47 18.04 9.30
N ARG A 19 -40.59 17.56 8.45
CA ARG A 19 -40.97 16.73 7.30
C ARG A 19 -41.44 15.39 7.82
N GLU A 20 -42.72 15.19 7.74
CA GLU A 20 -43.44 13.94 7.94
C GLU A 20 -42.96 12.92 6.91
N TYR A 21 -42.08 12.01 7.33
CA TYR A 21 -41.69 10.85 6.55
C TYR A 21 -42.82 9.80 6.72
N THR A 22 -43.79 9.82 5.82
CA THR A 22 -44.78 8.76 5.69
C THR A 22 -44.08 7.45 5.34
N ARG A 23 -44.06 6.55 6.31
CA ARG A 23 -43.64 5.15 6.08
C ARG A 23 -44.57 4.52 5.06
N PRO A 24 -44.07 3.84 4.00
CA PRO A 24 -44.93 3.05 3.14
C PRO A 24 -45.56 1.91 3.95
N GLN A 25 -46.90 1.87 3.94
CA GLN A 25 -47.71 0.81 4.53
C GLN A 25 -47.36 -0.52 3.86
N PRO A 26 -47.22 -1.63 4.60
CA PRO A 26 -47.01 -2.94 4.01
C PRO A 26 -48.28 -3.35 3.21
N LEU A 27 -48.09 -3.59 1.92
CA LEU A 27 -49.10 -4.21 1.06
C LEU A 27 -49.56 -5.53 1.66
N ARG A 28 -50.78 -5.54 2.21
CA ARG A 28 -51.46 -6.79 2.58
C ARG A 28 -51.73 -7.60 1.32
N LEU A 29 -50.87 -8.58 1.04
CA LEU A 29 -51.15 -9.60 0.07
C LEU A 29 -52.39 -10.40 0.57
N ARG A 30 -53.53 -10.10 -0.04
CA ARG A 30 -54.72 -10.96 0.08
C ARG A 30 -54.39 -12.34 -0.48
N ARG A 31 -54.35 -13.31 0.40
CA ARG A 31 -54.14 -14.72 0.07
C ARG A 31 -55.34 -15.15 -0.79
N MET A 32 -55.21 -15.12 -2.10
CA MET A 32 -56.19 -15.71 -2.99
C MET A 32 -56.04 -17.24 -2.92
N GLN A 33 -56.97 -17.84 -2.23
CA GLN A 33 -57.22 -19.28 -2.31
C GLN A 33 -57.88 -19.53 -3.67
N GLY A 34 -57.13 -19.91 -4.68
CA GLY A 34 -57.63 -20.15 -6.03
C GLY A 34 -56.63 -20.93 -6.89
N GLY A 35 -55.88 -21.86 -6.29
CA GLY A 35 -54.87 -22.65 -7.01
C GLY A 35 -55.40 -23.66 -8.03
N ARG A 36 -56.72 -23.78 -8.20
CA ARG A 36 -57.31 -24.77 -9.13
C ARG A 36 -58.01 -24.17 -10.37
N GLU A 37 -58.26 -22.88 -10.39
CA GLU A 37 -58.88 -22.24 -11.57
C GLU A 37 -57.89 -21.84 -12.67
N TRP A 38 -56.66 -21.54 -12.33
CA TRP A 38 -55.60 -21.18 -13.28
C TRP A 38 -55.18 -22.32 -14.20
N GLN A 39 -55.30 -23.57 -13.73
CA GLN A 39 -54.95 -24.76 -14.57
C GLN A 39 -55.97 -25.07 -15.66
N ARG A 40 -57.21 -24.55 -15.57
CA ARG A 40 -58.24 -24.76 -16.61
C ARG A 40 -58.22 -23.78 -17.76
N MET A 41 -57.63 -22.56 -17.52
CA MET A 41 -57.64 -21.53 -18.55
C MET A 41 -56.37 -21.55 -19.44
N PHE A 42 -55.28 -22.09 -18.95
CA PHE A 42 -54.05 -22.26 -19.73
C PHE A 42 -53.69 -23.75 -19.70
N GLY A 43 -53.99 -24.44 -20.79
CA GLY A 43 -53.64 -25.85 -20.94
C GLY A 43 -52.18 -26.14 -20.63
N PRO A 44 -51.77 -27.41 -20.50
CA PRO A 44 -50.41 -27.75 -20.08
C PRO A 44 -49.41 -27.11 -21.03
N LEU A 45 -48.68 -26.10 -20.51
CA LEU A 45 -47.53 -25.53 -21.19
C LEU A 45 -46.55 -26.67 -21.46
N ARG A 46 -46.55 -27.14 -22.72
CA ARG A 46 -45.56 -28.10 -23.24
C ARG A 46 -44.19 -27.47 -22.92
N ARG A 47 -43.54 -27.97 -21.89
CA ARG A 47 -42.11 -27.72 -21.68
C ARG A 47 -41.37 -28.37 -22.83
N THR A 48 -41.29 -27.65 -23.94
CA THR A 48 -40.30 -27.97 -24.99
C THR A 48 -38.93 -27.72 -24.37
N GLY A 49 -38.22 -28.81 -24.14
CA GLY A 49 -36.95 -28.79 -23.48
C GLY A 49 -35.91 -27.91 -24.17
N SER A 50 -35.25 -27.13 -23.39
CA SER A 50 -33.89 -26.70 -23.69
C SER A 50 -33.01 -26.84 -22.44
N ASN A 51 -32.88 -28.07 -21.96
CA ASN A 51 -31.89 -28.43 -20.95
C ASN A 51 -30.44 -28.34 -21.52
N SER A 52 -30.27 -28.16 -22.84
CA SER A 52 -28.97 -28.13 -23.51
C SER A 52 -28.21 -26.81 -23.29
N SER A 53 -28.91 -25.69 -23.09
CA SER A 53 -28.22 -24.39 -22.91
C SER A 53 -27.67 -24.17 -21.47
N CYS A 54 -28.24 -24.85 -20.47
CA CYS A 54 -27.80 -24.71 -19.08
C CYS A 54 -26.55 -25.57 -18.80
N THR A 55 -26.45 -26.74 -19.42
CA THR A 55 -25.27 -27.62 -19.28
C THR A 55 -24.04 -27.05 -19.99
N SER A 56 -24.22 -26.47 -21.19
CA SER A 56 -23.13 -25.85 -21.96
C SER A 56 -22.51 -24.66 -21.20
N LYS A 57 -23.33 -23.78 -20.59
CA LYS A 57 -22.83 -22.68 -19.76
C LYS A 57 -22.11 -23.14 -18.50
N ARG A 58 -22.50 -24.26 -17.91
CA ARG A 58 -21.81 -24.85 -16.75
C ARG A 58 -20.47 -25.48 -17.12
N VAL A 59 -20.37 -26.13 -18.24
CA VAL A 59 -19.12 -26.74 -18.73
C VAL A 59 -18.13 -25.65 -19.11
N GLY A 60 -18.52 -24.60 -19.82
CA GLY A 60 -17.67 -23.46 -20.17
C GLY A 60 -17.14 -22.71 -18.92
N ARG A 61 -17.98 -22.50 -17.89
CA ARG A 61 -17.54 -21.88 -16.62
C ARG A 61 -16.53 -22.75 -15.85
N LYS A 62 -16.69 -24.08 -15.84
CA LYS A 62 -15.73 -24.98 -15.20
C LYS A 62 -14.39 -24.99 -15.94
N SER A 63 -14.39 -25.00 -17.26
CA SER A 63 -13.18 -24.93 -18.08
C SER A 63 -12.42 -23.61 -17.88
N ALA A 64 -13.11 -22.46 -17.89
CA ALA A 64 -12.52 -21.15 -17.64
C ALA A 64 -11.94 -21.05 -16.21
N ALA A 65 -12.64 -21.53 -15.20
CA ALA A 65 -12.15 -21.56 -13.82
C ALA A 65 -10.89 -22.42 -13.67
N GLN A 66 -10.82 -23.56 -14.33
CA GLN A 66 -9.65 -24.43 -14.33
C GLN A 66 -8.46 -23.78 -15.03
N SER A 67 -8.68 -23.04 -16.12
CA SER A 67 -7.62 -22.29 -16.82
C SER A 67 -7.06 -21.18 -15.95
N ILE A 68 -7.92 -20.40 -15.28
CA ILE A 68 -7.51 -19.34 -14.35
C ILE A 68 -6.71 -19.93 -13.19
N GLN A 69 -7.13 -21.06 -12.64
CA GLN A 69 -6.44 -21.72 -11.52
C GLN A 69 -5.03 -22.19 -11.87
N LYS A 70 -4.75 -22.51 -13.14
CA LYS A 70 -3.41 -22.85 -13.64
C LYS A 70 -2.53 -21.62 -13.87
N ILE A 71 -3.10 -20.51 -14.31
CA ILE A 71 -2.36 -19.29 -14.65
C ILE A 71 -2.00 -18.48 -13.39
N LEU A 72 -2.82 -18.54 -12.35
CA LEU A 72 -2.64 -17.79 -11.10
C LEU A 72 -1.23 -17.93 -10.47
N PRO A 73 -0.68 -19.15 -10.24
CA PRO A 73 0.64 -19.30 -9.66
C PRO A 73 1.74 -18.74 -10.58
N MET A 74 1.59 -18.86 -11.90
CA MET A 74 2.57 -18.32 -12.85
C MET A 74 2.66 -16.80 -12.78
N ILE A 75 1.50 -16.12 -12.65
CA ILE A 75 1.46 -14.65 -12.51
C ILE A 75 2.05 -14.21 -11.18
N LEU A 76 1.76 -14.91 -10.08
CA LEU A 76 2.39 -14.61 -8.79
C LEU A 76 3.91 -14.74 -8.85
N VAL A 77 4.43 -15.79 -9.47
CA VAL A 77 5.87 -15.98 -9.69
C VAL A 77 6.45 -14.84 -10.54
N LEU A 78 5.76 -14.45 -11.60
CA LEU A 78 6.17 -13.32 -12.45
C LEU A 78 6.22 -12.00 -11.66
N ILE A 79 5.21 -11.72 -10.84
CA ILE A 79 5.17 -10.54 -9.96
C ILE A 79 6.39 -10.54 -9.02
N VAL A 80 6.68 -11.67 -8.38
CA VAL A 80 7.85 -11.81 -7.48
C VAL A 80 9.14 -11.54 -8.22
N ILE A 81 9.36 -12.18 -9.36
CA ILE A 81 10.60 -12.04 -10.14
C ILE A 81 10.79 -10.59 -10.60
N VAL A 82 9.77 -10.02 -11.26
CA VAL A 82 9.86 -8.66 -11.81
C VAL A 82 10.08 -7.64 -10.70
N SER A 83 9.29 -7.73 -9.60
CA SER A 83 9.41 -6.79 -8.49
C SER A 83 10.75 -6.92 -7.74
N TYR A 84 11.26 -8.14 -7.58
CA TYR A 84 12.59 -8.38 -7.00
C TYR A 84 13.69 -7.78 -7.88
N LEU A 85 13.64 -7.97 -9.20
CA LEU A 85 14.61 -7.41 -10.14
C LEU A 85 14.61 -5.89 -10.12
N ILE A 86 13.43 -5.26 -10.15
CA ILE A 86 13.28 -3.79 -10.01
C ILE A 86 13.88 -3.32 -8.68
N GLY A 87 13.52 -3.98 -7.57
CA GLY A 87 14.06 -3.68 -6.25
C GLY A 87 15.57 -3.81 -6.17
N SER A 88 16.12 -4.81 -6.84
CA SER A 88 17.55 -5.13 -6.84
C SER A 88 18.43 -4.10 -7.55
N ILE A 89 17.88 -3.19 -8.35
CA ILE A 89 18.65 -2.10 -8.97
C ILE A 89 19.35 -1.29 -7.86
N PRO A 90 20.71 -1.32 -7.78
CA PRO A 90 21.45 -0.70 -6.69
C PRO A 90 21.74 0.77 -6.99
N SER A 91 20.69 1.63 -6.95
CA SER A 91 20.75 3.03 -7.41
C SER A 91 21.91 3.80 -6.80
N GLY A 92 22.15 3.67 -5.49
CA GLY A 92 23.23 4.39 -4.83
C GLY A 92 24.63 3.90 -5.24
N TYR A 93 24.80 2.62 -5.53
CA TYR A 93 26.05 2.13 -6.07
C TYR A 93 26.27 2.62 -7.50
N LEU A 94 25.24 2.54 -8.35
CA LEU A 94 25.34 2.98 -9.75
C LEU A 94 25.65 4.47 -9.85
N VAL A 95 24.97 5.30 -9.07
CA VAL A 95 25.19 6.76 -9.02
C VAL A 95 26.59 7.08 -8.50
N ALA A 96 27.07 6.40 -7.46
CA ALA A 96 28.41 6.64 -6.95
C ALA A 96 29.50 6.16 -7.92
N ASN A 97 29.32 4.99 -8.50
CA ASN A 97 30.25 4.40 -9.47
C ASN A 97 30.37 5.27 -10.74
N SER A 98 29.29 5.91 -11.20
CA SER A 98 29.34 6.86 -12.33
C SER A 98 30.19 8.10 -12.06
N GLN A 99 30.54 8.35 -10.79
CA GLN A 99 31.44 9.42 -10.35
C GLN A 99 32.81 8.88 -9.89
N GLY A 100 33.13 7.62 -10.21
CA GLY A 100 34.39 6.98 -9.85
C GLY A 100 34.53 6.61 -8.37
N ILE A 101 33.40 6.59 -7.60
CA ILE A 101 33.44 6.33 -6.16
C ILE A 101 32.78 4.99 -5.84
N ASP A 102 33.48 4.07 -5.17
CA ASP A 102 32.85 2.91 -4.57
C ASP A 102 32.27 3.25 -3.19
N ILE A 103 30.97 3.53 -3.15
CA ILE A 103 30.29 3.96 -1.94
C ILE A 103 30.35 2.93 -0.79
N ARG A 104 30.65 1.66 -1.10
CA ARG A 104 30.79 0.58 -0.11
C ARG A 104 32.08 0.71 0.73
N GLN A 105 33.02 1.51 0.27
CA GLN A 105 34.29 1.77 0.96
C GLN A 105 34.24 3.06 1.80
N HIS A 106 33.20 3.92 1.60
CA HIS A 106 33.15 5.26 2.18
C HIS A 106 31.99 5.43 3.15
N GLY A 107 32.15 6.30 4.14
CA GLY A 107 31.14 6.69 5.11
C GLY A 107 30.63 5.53 5.97
N SER A 108 29.31 5.27 5.90
CA SER A 108 28.70 4.12 6.60
C SER A 108 28.83 2.80 5.84
N LYS A 109 29.48 2.79 4.69
CA LYS A 109 29.67 1.67 3.78
C LYS A 109 28.36 1.07 3.24
N ASN A 110 27.24 1.78 3.42
CA ASN A 110 25.92 1.38 2.94
C ASN A 110 25.64 2.04 1.59
N ILE A 111 24.97 1.35 0.66
CA ILE A 111 24.63 1.86 -0.67
C ILE A 111 23.43 2.83 -0.68
N GLY A 112 22.75 3.06 0.44
CA GLY A 112 21.53 3.88 0.50
C GLY A 112 21.78 5.38 0.41
N ALA A 113 20.72 6.11 0.07
CA ALA A 113 20.71 7.56 -0.15
C ALA A 113 21.39 8.40 0.96
N THR A 114 21.21 8.04 2.23
CA THR A 114 21.82 8.75 3.37
C THR A 114 23.35 8.68 3.36
N ASN A 115 23.93 7.57 2.93
CA ASN A 115 25.38 7.45 2.80
C ASN A 115 25.90 8.24 1.60
N VAL A 116 25.22 8.11 0.47
CA VAL A 116 25.54 8.88 -0.75
C VAL A 116 25.48 10.39 -0.47
N LEU A 117 24.44 10.86 0.23
CA LEU A 117 24.30 12.26 0.65
C LEU A 117 25.47 12.72 1.53
N ARG A 118 25.94 11.86 2.44
CA ARG A 118 27.05 12.15 3.36
C ARG A 118 28.40 12.23 2.62
N VAL A 119 28.64 11.35 1.65
CA VAL A 119 29.91 11.23 0.93
C VAL A 119 29.98 12.15 -0.27
N MET A 120 28.89 12.26 -1.04
CA MET A 120 28.87 12.93 -2.34
C MET A 120 28.02 14.21 -2.36
N GLY A 121 27.38 14.55 -1.24
CA GLY A 121 26.56 15.75 -1.11
C GLY A 121 25.09 15.57 -1.47
N LYS A 122 24.35 16.69 -1.31
CA LYS A 122 22.87 16.70 -1.35
C LYS A 122 22.31 16.27 -2.71
N LYS A 123 22.88 16.74 -3.80
CA LYS A 123 22.42 16.43 -5.17
C LYS A 123 22.32 14.94 -5.41
N TRP A 124 23.39 14.23 -5.15
CA TRP A 124 23.48 12.78 -5.39
C TRP A 124 22.65 11.98 -4.38
N GLY A 125 22.63 12.42 -3.12
CA GLY A 125 21.80 11.78 -2.09
C GLY A 125 20.31 11.87 -2.40
N TYR A 126 19.80 13.00 -2.86
CA TYR A 126 18.40 13.14 -3.27
C TYR A 126 18.09 12.34 -4.53
N LEU A 127 18.98 12.34 -5.53
CA LEU A 127 18.80 11.51 -6.72
C LEU A 127 18.60 10.04 -6.34
N VAL A 128 19.47 9.48 -5.49
CA VAL A 128 19.37 8.10 -5.03
C VAL A 128 18.10 7.88 -4.21
N PHE A 129 17.71 8.84 -3.36
CA PHE A 129 16.47 8.75 -2.60
C PHE A 129 15.24 8.64 -3.51
N PHE A 130 15.15 9.48 -4.54
CA PHE A 130 14.06 9.44 -5.50
C PHE A 130 14.07 8.19 -6.36
N CYS A 131 15.23 7.75 -6.85
CA CYS A 131 15.34 6.50 -7.61
C CYS A 131 14.91 5.28 -6.78
N ASP A 132 15.37 5.19 -5.51
CA ASP A 132 15.01 4.10 -4.62
C ASP A 132 13.53 4.15 -4.23
N GLY A 133 12.94 5.33 -4.03
CA GLY A 133 11.51 5.50 -3.79
C GLY A 133 10.67 5.14 -5.02
N PHE A 134 11.09 5.66 -6.19
CA PHE A 134 10.37 5.42 -7.44
C PHE A 134 10.34 3.94 -7.82
N LYS A 135 11.45 3.19 -7.66
CA LYS A 135 11.44 1.76 -7.95
C LYS A 135 10.47 0.98 -7.05
N GLY A 136 10.33 1.38 -5.75
CA GLY A 136 9.36 0.79 -4.84
C GLY A 136 7.91 1.04 -5.28
N PHE A 137 7.61 2.28 -5.65
CA PHE A 137 6.31 2.67 -6.20
C PHE A 137 6.00 1.91 -7.50
N LEU A 138 6.94 1.92 -8.44
CA LEU A 138 6.77 1.27 -9.75
C LEU A 138 6.55 -0.24 -9.62
N ALA A 139 7.32 -0.92 -8.78
CA ALA A 139 7.20 -2.37 -8.58
C ALA A 139 5.81 -2.75 -8.08
N VAL A 140 5.26 -1.99 -7.11
CA VAL A 140 3.92 -2.25 -6.58
C VAL A 140 2.84 -1.98 -7.64
N ARG A 141 2.91 -0.85 -8.35
CA ARG A 141 1.93 -0.51 -9.41
C ARG A 141 1.95 -1.53 -10.54
N LEU A 142 3.13 -1.96 -10.96
CA LEU A 142 3.28 -3.00 -11.98
C LEU A 142 2.79 -4.36 -11.46
N GLY A 143 3.09 -4.71 -10.21
CA GLY A 143 2.60 -5.94 -9.59
C GLY A 143 1.07 -5.99 -9.51
N ILE A 144 0.42 -4.88 -9.13
CA ILE A 144 -1.05 -4.75 -9.14
C ILE A 144 -1.57 -4.91 -10.58
N PHE A 145 -0.96 -4.26 -11.55
CA PHE A 145 -1.35 -4.37 -12.96
C PHE A 145 -1.28 -5.82 -13.45
N LEU A 146 -0.17 -6.50 -13.25
CA LEU A 146 0.00 -7.91 -13.61
C LEU A 146 -1.01 -8.79 -12.87
N GLY A 147 -1.27 -8.51 -11.60
CA GLY A 147 -2.25 -9.21 -10.79
C GLY A 147 -3.67 -9.09 -11.35
N THR A 148 -4.07 -7.90 -11.82
CA THR A 148 -5.40 -7.71 -12.41
C THR A 148 -5.58 -8.53 -13.69
N LEU A 149 -4.53 -8.71 -14.50
CA LEU A 149 -4.57 -9.56 -15.69
C LEU A 149 -4.82 -11.05 -15.33
N GLY A 150 -4.41 -11.47 -14.14
CA GLY A 150 -4.60 -12.82 -13.61
C GLY A 150 -5.78 -13.00 -12.69
N GLY A 151 -6.61 -11.97 -12.51
CA GLY A 151 -7.73 -12.01 -11.57
C GLY A 151 -7.31 -12.06 -10.11
N ILE A 152 -6.07 -11.65 -9.79
CA ILE A 152 -5.55 -11.55 -8.42
C ILE A 152 -6.03 -10.24 -7.82
N GLU A 153 -6.50 -10.31 -6.59
CA GLU A 153 -6.93 -9.14 -5.84
C GLU A 153 -5.76 -8.16 -5.67
N SER A 154 -6.03 -6.85 -5.87
CA SER A 154 -5.02 -5.80 -5.95
C SER A 154 -4.14 -5.67 -4.70
N SER A 155 -4.73 -5.84 -3.51
CA SER A 155 -3.96 -5.78 -2.26
C SER A 155 -2.97 -6.94 -2.15
N ILE A 156 -3.38 -8.15 -2.56
CA ILE A 156 -2.52 -9.34 -2.52
C ILE A 156 -1.37 -9.18 -3.52
N ALA A 157 -1.68 -8.84 -4.77
CA ALA A 157 -0.67 -8.61 -5.80
C ALA A 157 0.31 -7.50 -5.43
N GLY A 158 -0.22 -6.40 -4.88
CA GLY A 158 0.56 -5.27 -4.40
C GLY A 158 1.48 -5.63 -3.23
N VAL A 159 0.99 -6.39 -2.25
CA VAL A 159 1.79 -6.85 -1.10
C VAL A 159 2.89 -7.82 -1.54
N VAL A 160 2.60 -8.76 -2.44
CA VAL A 160 3.60 -9.68 -2.99
C VAL A 160 4.71 -8.90 -3.71
N ALA A 161 4.34 -7.93 -4.55
CA ALA A 161 5.28 -7.06 -5.24
C ALA A 161 6.11 -6.21 -4.26
N ALA A 162 5.48 -5.67 -3.22
CA ALA A 162 6.11 -4.86 -2.18
C ALA A 162 7.20 -5.64 -1.44
N ILE A 163 6.87 -6.85 -0.95
CA ILE A 163 7.82 -7.72 -0.26
C ILE A 163 8.98 -8.06 -1.17
N ALA A 164 8.71 -8.51 -2.41
CA ALA A 164 9.73 -8.87 -3.37
C ALA A 164 10.68 -7.69 -3.69
N CYS A 165 10.12 -6.48 -3.88
CA CYS A 165 10.91 -5.29 -4.17
C CYS A 165 11.79 -4.86 -2.98
N ILE A 166 11.24 -4.86 -1.75
CA ILE A 166 12.02 -4.52 -0.54
C ILE A 166 13.14 -5.55 -0.31
N LEU A 167 12.85 -6.83 -0.50
CA LEU A 167 13.88 -7.89 -0.43
C LEU A 167 14.94 -7.71 -1.52
N GLY A 168 14.54 -7.36 -2.74
CA GLY A 168 15.49 -7.05 -3.83
C GLY A 168 16.42 -5.90 -3.48
N HIS A 169 15.90 -4.81 -2.89
CA HIS A 169 16.74 -3.70 -2.43
C HIS A 169 17.66 -4.10 -1.27
N ASN A 170 17.18 -4.87 -0.31
CA ASN A 170 17.94 -5.27 0.87
C ASN A 170 18.98 -6.34 0.60
N TYR A 171 18.71 -7.20 -0.37
CA TYR A 171 19.51 -8.36 -0.75
C TYR A 171 19.67 -8.41 -2.28
N THR A 172 20.28 -7.34 -2.85
CA THR A 172 20.46 -7.23 -4.28
C THR A 172 21.49 -8.25 -4.79
N PHE A 173 21.11 -9.05 -5.79
CA PHE A 173 21.99 -10.06 -6.34
C PHE A 173 23.19 -9.45 -7.10
N TRP A 174 23.06 -8.24 -7.65
CA TRP A 174 24.13 -7.53 -8.34
C TRP A 174 25.35 -7.25 -7.45
N LEU A 175 25.17 -7.19 -6.14
CA LEU A 175 26.21 -6.88 -5.17
C LEU A 175 26.42 -8.03 -4.17
N GLY A 176 26.24 -9.28 -4.60
CA GLY A 176 26.40 -10.46 -3.75
C GLY A 176 25.46 -10.47 -2.55
N PHE A 177 24.20 -10.10 -2.76
CA PHE A 177 23.14 -10.03 -1.74
C PHE A 177 23.40 -9.03 -0.60
N LYS A 178 24.30 -8.05 -0.82
CA LYS A 178 24.62 -6.98 0.13
C LYS A 178 24.02 -5.65 -0.34
N GLY A 179 22.78 -5.39 0.04
CA GLY A 179 22.02 -4.22 -0.36
C GLY A 179 21.87 -3.15 0.73
N GLY A 180 20.91 -2.23 0.52
CA GLY A 180 20.58 -1.14 1.42
C GLY A 180 19.72 -1.57 2.60
N LYS A 181 19.04 -0.57 3.22
CA LYS A 181 18.10 -0.78 4.33
C LYS A 181 16.64 -0.74 3.92
N GLY A 182 16.36 -0.32 2.68
CA GLY A 182 15.04 -0.32 2.10
C GLY A 182 14.13 0.83 2.47
N ILE A 183 14.58 1.84 3.24
CA ILE A 183 13.68 2.90 3.75
C ILE A 183 13.06 3.74 2.62
N ALA A 184 13.86 4.25 1.69
CA ALA A 184 13.32 5.01 0.56
C ALA A 184 12.42 4.14 -0.33
N THR A 185 12.84 2.90 -0.59
CA THR A 185 12.06 1.91 -1.35
C THR A 185 10.73 1.59 -0.64
N SER A 186 10.76 1.38 0.69
CA SER A 186 9.53 1.20 1.49
C SER A 186 8.64 2.43 1.46
N GLY A 187 9.21 3.65 1.45
CA GLY A 187 8.44 4.88 1.27
C GLY A 187 7.66 4.90 -0.04
N GLY A 188 8.30 4.50 -1.15
CA GLY A 188 7.62 4.34 -2.44
C GLY A 188 6.56 3.25 -2.46
N VAL A 189 6.83 2.12 -1.79
CA VAL A 189 5.86 1.04 -1.59
C VAL A 189 4.63 1.53 -0.81
N VAL A 190 4.85 2.24 0.29
CA VAL A 190 3.76 2.79 1.12
C VAL A 190 2.92 3.78 0.32
N LEU A 191 3.57 4.65 -0.46
CA LEU A 191 2.88 5.60 -1.36
C LEU A 191 2.01 4.89 -2.42
N ALA A 192 2.43 3.71 -2.89
CA ALA A 192 1.70 2.96 -3.92
C ALA A 192 0.55 2.09 -3.39
N LEU A 193 0.65 1.63 -2.13
CA LEU A 193 -0.21 0.59 -1.57
C LEU A 193 -1.23 1.11 -0.55
N PHE A 194 -0.91 2.22 0.16
CA PHE A 194 -1.73 2.71 1.25
C PHE A 194 -2.48 4.00 0.90
N PRO A 195 -3.61 4.28 1.57
CA PRO A 195 -4.31 5.55 1.44
C PRO A 195 -3.42 6.74 1.82
N TRP A 196 -3.63 7.89 1.16
CA TRP A 196 -2.79 9.08 1.32
C TRP A 196 -2.65 9.57 2.78
N PHE A 197 -3.70 9.41 3.60
CA PHE A 197 -3.65 9.84 5.01
C PHE A 197 -2.71 8.97 5.85
N ILE A 198 -2.61 7.65 5.58
CA ILE A 198 -1.61 6.78 6.20
C ILE A 198 -0.19 7.19 5.77
N VAL A 199 0.00 7.46 4.48
CA VAL A 199 1.28 7.96 3.94
C VAL A 199 1.69 9.24 4.66
N LEU A 200 0.74 10.17 4.83
CA LEU A 200 0.97 11.45 5.51
C LEU A 200 1.36 11.26 6.99
N ILE A 201 0.68 10.39 7.72
CA ILE A 201 1.01 10.08 9.13
C ILE A 201 2.44 9.54 9.24
N VAL A 202 2.79 8.54 8.43
CA VAL A 202 4.13 7.94 8.43
C VAL A 202 5.22 8.95 8.05
N ALA A 203 4.95 9.78 7.04
CA ALA A 203 5.87 10.85 6.63
C ALA A 203 6.03 11.91 7.74
N LEU A 204 4.94 12.31 8.39
CA LEU A 204 4.96 13.28 9.49
C LEU A 204 5.76 12.75 10.68
N VAL A 205 5.55 11.49 11.06
CA VAL A 205 6.36 10.84 12.13
C VAL A 205 7.83 10.88 11.76
N TRP A 206 8.19 10.54 10.51
CA TRP A 206 9.58 10.61 10.06
C TRP A 206 10.15 12.02 10.18
N VAL A 207 9.42 13.03 9.69
CA VAL A 207 9.85 14.43 9.69
C VAL A 207 10.03 14.95 11.12
N VAL A 208 9.04 14.74 12.00
CA VAL A 208 9.08 15.19 13.39
C VAL A 208 10.26 14.56 14.13
N VAL A 209 10.40 13.24 14.07
CA VAL A 209 11.49 12.54 14.77
C VAL A 209 12.86 12.96 14.21
N PHE A 210 12.98 13.14 12.89
CA PHE A 210 14.20 13.62 12.27
C PHE A 210 14.54 15.05 12.70
N TYR A 211 13.57 15.94 12.71
CA TYR A 211 13.78 17.35 13.08
C TYR A 211 14.24 17.49 14.52
N LEU A 212 13.63 16.73 15.44
CA LEU A 212 13.95 16.76 16.87
C LEU A 212 15.29 16.07 17.18
N SER A 213 15.53 14.88 16.60
CA SER A 213 16.68 14.05 16.96
C SER A 213 17.93 14.28 16.08
N ARG A 214 17.72 14.69 14.83
CA ARG A 214 18.74 14.75 13.76
C ARG A 214 19.34 13.38 13.40
N TYR A 215 18.72 12.28 13.81
CA TYR A 215 19.11 10.92 13.44
C TYR A 215 18.17 10.35 12.37
N VAL A 216 18.67 10.17 11.15
CA VAL A 216 17.90 9.55 10.05
C VAL A 216 17.48 8.11 10.41
N SER A 217 18.36 7.37 11.09
CA SER A 217 18.08 5.99 11.52
C SER A 217 16.92 5.91 12.51
N LEU A 218 16.89 6.79 13.53
CA LEU A 218 15.81 6.84 14.51
C LEU A 218 14.48 7.21 13.85
N ALA A 219 14.48 8.26 13.02
CA ALA A 219 13.31 8.68 12.29
C ALA A 219 12.75 7.54 11.41
N SER A 220 13.63 6.79 10.74
CA SER A 220 13.23 5.66 9.88
C SER A 220 12.64 4.50 10.66
N ILE A 221 13.17 4.17 11.85
CA ILE A 221 12.63 3.14 12.73
C ILE A 221 11.25 3.56 13.26
N CYS A 222 11.11 4.79 13.76
CA CYS A 222 9.84 5.31 14.26
C CYS A 222 8.77 5.34 13.15
N ALA A 223 9.11 5.79 11.95
CA ALA A 223 8.22 5.78 10.80
C ALA A 223 7.80 4.36 10.41
N ALA A 224 8.72 3.38 10.43
CA ALA A 224 8.37 2.00 10.13
C ALA A 224 7.40 1.41 11.17
N ILE A 225 7.59 1.70 12.45
CA ILE A 225 6.71 1.25 13.54
C ILE A 225 5.35 1.98 13.49
N SER A 226 5.32 3.24 13.08
CA SER A 226 4.08 4.00 12.97
C SER A 226 3.14 3.47 11.88
N LEU A 227 3.63 2.74 10.87
CA LEU A 227 2.81 2.21 9.79
C LEU A 227 1.74 1.21 10.30
N PRO A 228 2.07 0.11 10.99
CA PRO A 228 1.05 -0.77 11.54
C PRO A 228 0.19 -0.08 12.60
N ALA A 229 0.77 0.81 13.43
CA ALA A 229 0.03 1.55 14.44
C ALA A 229 -1.04 2.46 13.81
N SER A 230 -0.70 3.22 12.76
CA SER A 230 -1.65 4.09 12.06
C SER A 230 -2.76 3.28 11.38
N LEU A 231 -2.47 2.10 10.82
CA LEU A 231 -3.48 1.22 10.25
C LEU A 231 -4.48 0.74 11.30
N ILE A 232 -4.02 0.34 12.48
CA ILE A 232 -4.89 -0.11 13.57
C ILE A 232 -5.79 1.04 14.04
N LEU A 233 -5.21 2.23 14.27
CA LEU A 233 -5.94 3.40 14.73
C LEU A 233 -6.96 3.92 13.71
N MET A 234 -6.64 3.81 12.42
CA MET A 234 -7.48 4.28 11.31
C MET A 234 -8.29 3.15 10.65
N SER A 235 -8.39 1.99 11.29
CA SER A 235 -9.06 0.81 10.71
C SER A 235 -10.47 1.08 10.17
N PRO A 236 -11.34 1.87 10.82
CA PRO A 236 -12.66 2.19 10.28
C PRO A 236 -12.62 2.96 8.95
N SER A 237 -11.55 3.74 8.72
CA SER A 237 -11.38 4.57 7.53
C SER A 237 -10.64 3.85 6.39
N VAL A 238 -9.98 2.74 6.67
CA VAL A 238 -9.25 1.96 5.65
C VAL A 238 -10.19 1.08 4.84
N GLY A 239 -11.33 0.68 5.40
CA GLY A 239 -12.51 0.11 4.73
C GLY A 239 -12.26 -1.03 3.75
N SER A 240 -11.20 -1.81 3.89
CA SER A 240 -10.84 -2.82 2.90
C SER A 240 -11.17 -4.23 3.41
N SER A 241 -11.73 -5.05 2.52
CA SER A 241 -11.88 -6.50 2.73
C SER A 241 -10.55 -7.20 3.04
N ASN A 242 -9.43 -6.56 2.70
CA ASN A 242 -8.06 -7.09 2.84
C ASN A 242 -7.23 -6.35 3.90
N PHE A 243 -7.89 -5.73 4.86
CA PHE A 243 -7.24 -5.04 5.99
C PHE A 243 -6.16 -5.91 6.65
N TRP A 244 -6.46 -7.19 6.88
CA TRP A 244 -5.52 -8.13 7.51
C TRP A 244 -4.25 -8.38 6.68
N VAL A 245 -4.36 -8.37 5.36
CA VAL A 245 -3.20 -8.51 4.45
C VAL A 245 -2.28 -7.30 4.59
N LEU A 246 -2.85 -6.08 4.65
CA LEU A 246 -2.09 -4.85 4.82
C LEU A 246 -1.45 -4.74 6.22
N ILE A 247 -2.15 -5.16 7.28
CA ILE A 247 -1.60 -5.23 8.65
C ILE A 247 -0.43 -6.19 8.71
N LEU A 248 -0.60 -7.41 8.21
CA LEU A 248 0.47 -8.41 8.22
C LEU A 248 1.69 -7.91 7.45
N PHE A 249 1.48 -7.33 6.28
CA PHE A 249 2.56 -6.70 5.50
C PHE A 249 3.25 -5.57 6.28
N SER A 250 2.48 -4.68 6.92
CA SER A 250 3.05 -3.54 7.66
C SER A 250 3.89 -3.97 8.85
N ILE A 251 3.47 -5.01 9.59
CA ILE A 251 4.23 -5.61 10.68
C ILE A 251 5.53 -6.24 10.14
N LEU A 252 5.44 -7.00 9.04
CA LEU A 252 6.60 -7.61 8.41
C LEU A 252 7.61 -6.56 7.92
N ALA A 253 7.12 -5.52 7.24
CA ALA A 253 7.96 -4.43 6.73
C ALA A 253 8.63 -3.64 7.88
N ALA A 254 7.89 -3.34 8.96
CA ALA A 254 8.44 -2.69 10.15
C ALA A 254 9.52 -3.56 10.82
N SER A 255 9.25 -4.85 11.01
CA SER A 255 10.20 -5.80 11.58
C SER A 255 11.48 -5.88 10.75
N LEU A 256 11.35 -5.99 9.43
CA LEU A 256 12.50 -6.01 8.52
C LEU A 256 13.28 -4.69 8.56
N ALA A 257 12.61 -3.55 8.63
CA ALA A 257 13.26 -2.26 8.79
C ALA A 257 14.06 -2.17 10.09
N VAL A 258 13.51 -2.59 11.23
CA VAL A 258 14.21 -2.64 12.51
C VAL A 258 15.44 -3.56 12.43
N LEU A 259 15.28 -4.77 11.90
CA LEU A 259 16.38 -5.72 11.71
C LEU A 259 17.51 -5.15 10.83
N ARG A 260 17.17 -4.45 9.76
CA ARG A 260 18.16 -3.80 8.87
C ARG A 260 18.83 -2.59 9.54
N HIS A 261 18.27 -2.07 10.64
CA HIS A 261 18.86 -0.97 11.41
C HIS A 261 19.62 -1.44 12.67
N ARG A 262 19.82 -2.75 12.90
CA ARG A 262 20.50 -3.28 14.09
C ARG A 262 21.81 -2.57 14.42
N THR A 263 22.68 -2.34 13.43
CA THR A 263 23.96 -1.63 13.62
C THR A 263 23.78 -0.15 13.96
N ASN A 264 22.70 0.50 13.48
CA ASN A 264 22.36 1.86 13.86
C ASN A 264 21.81 1.91 15.29
N ILE A 265 20.98 0.94 15.67
CA ILE A 265 20.45 0.83 17.03
C ILE A 265 21.61 0.72 18.02
N THR A 266 22.56 -0.19 17.77
CA THR A 266 23.77 -0.28 18.62
C THR A 266 24.53 1.05 18.70
N ARG A 267 24.71 1.75 17.58
CA ARG A 267 25.37 3.07 17.58
C ARG A 267 24.56 4.15 18.28
N LEU A 268 23.22 4.12 18.19
CA LEU A 268 22.35 5.04 18.92
C LEU A 268 22.46 4.84 20.43
N LEU A 269 22.44 3.60 20.89
CA LEU A 269 22.59 3.24 22.31
C LEU A 269 23.97 3.65 22.85
N ASN A 270 25.02 3.49 22.04
CA ASN A 270 26.40 3.85 22.44
C ASN A 270 26.72 5.34 22.19
N GLY A 271 25.77 6.16 21.73
CA GLY A 271 25.98 7.58 21.43
C GLY A 271 26.89 7.86 20.22
N THR A 272 27.24 6.85 19.42
CA THR A 272 28.16 6.93 18.27
C THR A 272 27.48 7.05 16.92
N GLU A 273 26.14 7.11 16.87
CA GLU A 273 25.42 7.31 15.62
C GLU A 273 25.65 8.71 15.06
N SER A 274 25.84 8.80 13.75
CA SER A 274 26.13 10.09 13.07
C SER A 274 24.89 10.97 13.03
N ARG A 275 24.96 12.15 13.65
CA ARG A 275 23.95 13.20 13.56
C ARG A 275 24.01 13.90 12.20
N PHE A 276 22.87 14.21 11.63
CA PHE A 276 22.78 15.00 10.42
C PHE A 276 23.17 16.47 10.68
N GLY A 277 24.06 17.02 9.86
CA GLY A 277 24.51 18.40 9.99
C GLY A 277 25.68 18.66 10.93
N LYS A 278 26.17 17.68 11.69
CA LYS A 278 27.38 17.80 12.48
C LYS A 278 28.59 17.44 11.60
N LYS A 279 29.46 18.40 11.26
CA LYS A 279 30.77 18.11 10.67
C LYS A 279 31.54 17.22 11.65
N LYS A 280 32.15 16.12 11.19
CA LYS A 280 33.19 15.47 11.98
C LYS A 280 34.28 16.51 12.22
N SER A 281 34.59 16.81 13.47
CA SER A 281 35.87 17.43 13.80
C SER A 281 36.95 16.48 13.31
N GLU A 282 37.75 16.90 12.37
CA GLU A 282 38.97 16.20 12.00
C GLU A 282 39.87 16.19 13.26
N SER A 283 39.98 15.01 13.84
CA SER A 283 41.00 14.69 14.84
C SER A 283 42.04 13.86 14.19
#